data_ba6254181c6fa2003a42aa00df19b5a2
#
_entry.id   ba6254181c6fa2003a42aa00df19b5a2
#
_cell.length_a   1.000
_cell.length_b   1.000
_cell.length_c   1.000
_cell.angle_alpha   90.00
_cell.angle_beta   90.00
_cell.angle_gamma   90.00
#
_symmetry.space_group_name_H-M   'P 1'
#
loop_
_entity.id
_entity.type
_entity.pdbx_description
1 polymer ?
#
loop_
_entity_poly.entity_id
_entity_poly.type
_entity_poly.pdbx_seq_one_letter_code
_entity_poly.pdbx_strand_id
1 'polypeptide(L)'
;MAKGSKREGDGIGELLAYAGDRKFLTYLGMALSALSQLLSFGPYVCIWLVARDLIAVAPNWSEATNIAMYGWWAVGFALASIVVYFVGLMCTHLSAFRCASNIRKTTSEHLLRLPLGYFDTHATGELRRVVDGCAASTET
;
A
#
# COMPACT_ATOMS: atom_id res chain seq x y z
N MET A 1 -9.06 9.44 31.78
CA MET A 1 -8.61 8.47 30.79
C MET A 1 -9.25 8.77 29.44
N ALA A 2 -8.78 9.77 28.72
CA ALA A 2 -9.23 10.09 27.35
C ALA A 2 -8.18 10.95 26.63
N LYS A 3 -6.99 10.40 26.39
CA LYS A 3 -5.89 11.11 25.68
C LYS A 3 -5.21 10.26 24.61
N GLY A 4 -5.78 9.10 24.24
CA GLY A 4 -5.21 8.15 23.28
C GLY A 4 -5.63 8.37 21.81
N SER A 5 -6.83 8.89 21.58
CA SER A 5 -7.43 8.93 20.23
C SER A 5 -6.92 10.08 19.34
N LYS A 6 -6.30 11.12 19.90
CA LYS A 6 -5.83 12.28 19.12
C LYS A 6 -4.43 12.12 18.53
N ARG A 7 -3.67 11.10 18.98
CA ARG A 7 -2.29 10.87 18.52
C ARG A 7 -2.17 10.03 17.24
N GLU A 8 -3.17 9.22 16.90
CA GLU A 8 -3.12 8.42 15.66
C GLU A 8 -3.32 9.26 14.40
N GLY A 9 -4.21 10.26 14.45
CA GLY A 9 -4.43 11.15 13.32
C GLY A 9 -3.25 12.09 13.04
N ASP A 10 -2.56 12.55 14.10
CA ASP A 10 -1.38 13.42 13.98
C ASP A 10 -0.14 12.63 13.49
N GLY A 11 0.01 11.34 13.86
CA GLY A 11 1.12 10.49 13.45
C GLY A 11 1.14 10.23 11.94
N ILE A 12 -0.02 9.99 11.33
CA ILE A 12 -0.12 9.79 9.87
C ILE A 12 0.18 11.10 9.13
N GLY A 13 -0.26 12.24 9.66
CA GLY A 13 0.04 13.56 9.13
C GLY A 13 1.53 13.91 9.18
N GLU A 14 2.20 13.58 10.29
CA GLU A 14 3.65 13.74 10.44
C GLU A 14 4.43 12.82 9.51
N LEU A 15 4.07 11.54 9.40
CA LEU A 15 4.69 10.61 8.45
C LEU A 15 4.52 11.07 7.00
N LEU A 16 3.35 11.61 6.66
CA LEU A 16 3.10 12.22 5.35
C LEU A 16 3.94 13.51 5.15
N ALA A 17 4.25 14.24 6.21
CA ALA A 17 5.14 15.41 6.14
C ALA A 17 6.59 14.98 5.85
N TYR A 18 7.06 13.86 6.42
CA TYR A 18 8.37 13.28 6.15
C TYR A 18 8.49 12.64 4.74
N ALA A 19 7.36 12.31 4.10
CA ALA A 19 7.35 11.85 2.70
C ALA A 19 7.78 12.95 1.70
N GLY A 20 7.94 14.21 2.17
CA GLY A 20 8.48 15.32 1.40
C GLY A 20 7.63 15.70 0.19
N ASP A 21 8.28 16.25 -0.86
CA ASP A 21 7.62 16.77 -2.08
C ASP A 21 6.89 15.70 -2.93
N ARG A 22 6.94 14.42 -2.54
CA ARG A 22 6.35 13.30 -3.29
C ARG A 22 5.19 12.61 -2.58
N LYS A 23 4.41 13.35 -1.81
CA LYS A 23 3.11 12.90 -1.27
C LYS A 23 2.19 12.32 -2.36
N PHE A 24 2.40 12.77 -3.59
CA PHE A 24 1.71 12.26 -4.78
C PHE A 24 1.90 10.75 -4.98
N LEU A 25 3.09 10.19 -4.73
CA LEU A 25 3.33 8.75 -4.87
C LEU A 25 2.52 7.93 -3.87
N THR A 26 2.38 8.40 -2.63
CA THR A 26 1.59 7.73 -1.59
C THR A 26 0.10 7.74 -1.96
N TYR A 27 -0.42 8.89 -2.37
CA TYR A 27 -1.80 9.01 -2.81
C TYR A 27 -2.07 8.20 -4.09
N LEU A 28 -1.12 8.19 -5.03
CA LEU A 28 -1.22 7.37 -6.23
C LEU A 28 -1.28 5.88 -5.88
N GLY A 29 -0.41 5.40 -4.98
CA GLY A 29 -0.43 4.02 -4.51
C GLY A 29 -1.75 3.63 -3.85
N MET A 30 -2.31 4.51 -3.01
CA MET A 30 -3.62 4.30 -2.39
C MET A 30 -4.74 4.26 -3.44
N ALA A 31 -4.74 5.16 -4.40
CA ALA A 31 -5.73 5.21 -5.47
C ALA A 31 -5.65 3.97 -6.36
N LEU A 32 -4.44 3.53 -6.76
CA LEU A 32 -4.24 2.32 -7.53
C LEU A 32 -4.69 1.07 -6.75
N SER A 33 -4.40 1.02 -5.46
CA SER A 33 -4.83 -0.08 -4.60
C SER A 33 -6.36 -0.17 -4.53
N ALA A 34 -7.05 0.95 -4.33
CA ALA A 34 -8.51 1.01 -4.36
C ALA A 34 -9.06 0.61 -5.73
N LEU A 35 -8.47 1.07 -6.82
CA LEU A 35 -8.87 0.73 -8.18
C LEU A 35 -8.71 -0.78 -8.45
N SER A 36 -7.60 -1.38 -8.00
CA SER A 36 -7.39 -2.82 -8.18
C SER A 36 -8.45 -3.64 -7.45
N GLN A 37 -8.86 -3.21 -6.26
CA GLN A 37 -9.95 -3.85 -5.52
C GLN A 37 -11.28 -3.77 -6.27
N LEU A 38 -11.60 -2.63 -6.88
CA LEU A 38 -12.80 -2.49 -7.71
C LEU A 38 -12.73 -3.41 -8.94
N LEU A 39 -11.59 -3.49 -9.63
CA LEU A 39 -11.41 -4.40 -10.76
C LEU A 39 -11.54 -5.87 -10.35
N SER A 40 -11.12 -6.22 -9.13
CA SER A 40 -11.23 -7.58 -8.58
C SER A 40 -12.67 -8.05 -8.41
N PHE A 41 -13.66 -7.16 -8.38
CA PHE A 41 -15.07 -7.52 -8.42
C PHE A 41 -15.57 -7.93 -9.83
N GLY A 42 -14.85 -7.56 -10.89
CA GLY A 42 -15.21 -7.86 -12.27
C GLY A 42 -15.46 -9.35 -12.53
N PRO A 43 -14.56 -10.26 -12.17
CA PRO A 43 -14.78 -11.71 -12.32
C PRO A 43 -16.03 -12.22 -11.62
N TYR A 44 -16.39 -11.71 -10.44
CA TYR A 44 -17.60 -12.12 -9.72
C TYR A 44 -18.88 -11.74 -10.47
N VAL A 45 -18.88 -10.54 -11.09
CA VAL A 45 -19.99 -10.11 -11.94
C VAL A 45 -20.10 -11.02 -13.17
N CYS A 46 -18.98 -11.40 -13.78
CA CYS A 46 -18.96 -12.32 -14.92
C CYS A 46 -19.49 -13.71 -14.53
N ILE A 47 -19.11 -14.24 -13.37
CA ILE A 47 -19.61 -15.52 -12.83
C ILE A 47 -21.14 -15.43 -12.63
N TRP A 48 -21.62 -14.33 -12.09
CA TRP A 48 -23.07 -14.12 -11.91
C TRP A 48 -23.81 -14.10 -13.25
N LEU A 49 -23.25 -13.45 -14.28
CA LEU A 49 -23.84 -13.42 -15.62
C LEU A 49 -23.88 -14.83 -16.25
N VAL A 50 -22.81 -15.61 -16.10
CA VAL A 50 -22.75 -17.01 -16.55
C VAL A 50 -23.81 -17.84 -15.84
N ALA A 51 -23.93 -17.73 -14.53
CA ALA A 51 -24.92 -18.46 -13.75
C ALA A 51 -26.36 -18.10 -14.17
N ARG A 52 -26.62 -16.81 -14.38
CA ARG A 52 -27.91 -16.32 -14.88
C ARG A 52 -28.26 -16.89 -16.25
N ASP A 53 -27.31 -16.86 -17.19
CA ASP A 53 -27.54 -17.41 -18.55
C ASP A 53 -27.76 -18.92 -18.51
N LEU A 54 -27.01 -19.67 -17.66
CA LEU A 54 -27.24 -21.10 -17.50
C LEU A 54 -28.65 -21.43 -16.97
N ILE A 55 -29.11 -20.70 -15.98
CA ILE A 55 -30.45 -20.91 -15.39
C ILE A 55 -31.53 -20.57 -16.40
N ALA A 56 -31.35 -19.55 -17.24
CA ALA A 56 -32.31 -19.10 -18.22
C ALA A 56 -32.51 -20.11 -19.36
N VAL A 57 -31.46 -20.89 -19.71
CA VAL A 57 -31.47 -21.84 -20.84
C VAL A 57 -31.70 -23.28 -20.37
N ALA A 58 -31.79 -23.54 -19.06
CA ALA A 58 -32.05 -24.88 -18.54
C ALA A 58 -33.44 -25.41 -19.05
N PRO A 59 -33.50 -26.67 -19.58
CA PRO A 59 -32.50 -27.75 -19.57
C PRO A 59 -31.56 -27.82 -20.80
N ASN A 60 -31.68 -26.91 -21.79
CA ASN A 60 -30.96 -26.96 -23.07
C ASN A 60 -29.62 -26.23 -22.99
N TRP A 61 -28.63 -26.77 -22.27
CA TRP A 61 -27.31 -26.19 -21.99
C TRP A 61 -26.46 -25.87 -23.24
N SER A 62 -26.77 -26.48 -24.40
CA SER A 62 -26.09 -26.25 -25.67
C SER A 62 -26.38 -24.88 -26.31
N GLU A 63 -27.44 -24.20 -25.88
CA GLU A 63 -27.83 -22.87 -26.39
C GLU A 63 -27.16 -21.72 -25.67
N ALA A 64 -26.38 -21.98 -24.61
CA ALA A 64 -25.68 -20.98 -23.86
C ALA A 64 -24.39 -20.50 -24.60
N THR A 65 -24.56 -19.63 -25.59
CA THR A 65 -23.51 -19.16 -26.49
C THR A 65 -22.57 -18.15 -25.87
N ASN A 66 -22.95 -17.45 -24.79
CA ASN A 66 -22.22 -16.34 -24.23
C ASN A 66 -21.21 -16.73 -23.11
N ILE A 67 -21.20 -17.99 -22.68
CA ILE A 67 -20.36 -18.46 -21.55
C ILE A 67 -18.90 -18.23 -21.83
N ALA A 68 -18.43 -18.58 -23.04
CA ALA A 68 -17.02 -18.40 -23.42
C ALA A 68 -16.61 -16.92 -23.42
N MET A 69 -17.50 -16.04 -23.87
CA MET A 69 -17.27 -14.61 -23.89
C MET A 69 -17.14 -14.04 -22.46
N TYR A 70 -18.04 -14.40 -21.56
CA TYR A 70 -17.97 -13.98 -20.16
C TYR A 70 -16.73 -14.56 -19.43
N GLY A 71 -16.34 -15.79 -19.80
CA GLY A 71 -15.09 -16.40 -19.31
C GLY A 71 -13.85 -15.59 -19.70
N TRP A 72 -13.75 -15.17 -20.96
CA TRP A 72 -12.65 -14.32 -21.41
C TRP A 72 -12.65 -12.95 -20.75
N TRP A 73 -13.80 -12.34 -20.53
CA TRP A 73 -13.92 -11.09 -19.78
C TRP A 73 -13.49 -11.26 -18.33
N ALA A 74 -13.86 -12.36 -17.68
CA ALA A 74 -13.44 -12.65 -16.30
C ALA A 74 -11.92 -12.76 -16.17
N VAL A 75 -11.28 -13.48 -17.09
CA VAL A 75 -9.82 -13.58 -17.15
C VAL A 75 -9.17 -12.21 -17.40
N GLY A 76 -9.73 -11.42 -18.32
CA GLY A 76 -9.24 -10.07 -18.61
C GLY A 76 -9.28 -9.16 -17.38
N PHE A 77 -10.40 -9.14 -16.64
CA PHE A 77 -10.52 -8.37 -15.40
C PHE A 77 -9.57 -8.87 -14.31
N ALA A 78 -9.39 -10.18 -14.18
CA ALA A 78 -8.46 -10.75 -13.20
C ALA A 78 -7.02 -10.34 -13.49
N LEU A 79 -6.57 -10.46 -14.73
CA LEU A 79 -5.22 -10.04 -15.14
C LEU A 79 -5.02 -8.53 -14.96
N ALA A 80 -6.00 -7.72 -15.36
CA ALA A 80 -5.94 -6.27 -15.19
C ALA A 80 -5.82 -5.89 -13.69
N SER A 81 -6.61 -6.54 -12.82
CA SER A 81 -6.55 -6.26 -11.39
C SER A 81 -5.19 -6.61 -10.78
N ILE A 82 -4.57 -7.72 -11.18
CA ILE A 82 -3.24 -8.13 -10.73
C ILE A 82 -2.17 -7.12 -11.16
N VAL A 83 -2.20 -6.66 -12.42
CA VAL A 83 -1.24 -5.68 -12.94
C VAL A 83 -1.37 -4.35 -12.18
N VAL A 84 -2.59 -3.85 -12.01
CA VAL A 84 -2.84 -2.59 -11.28
C VAL A 84 -2.42 -2.71 -9.82
N TYR A 85 -2.71 -3.86 -9.18
CA TYR A 85 -2.28 -4.14 -7.81
C TYR A 85 -0.76 -4.13 -7.69
N PHE A 86 -0.05 -4.78 -8.61
CA PHE A 86 1.41 -4.85 -8.60
C PHE A 86 2.05 -3.47 -8.76
N VAL A 87 1.53 -2.64 -9.66
CA VAL A 87 1.99 -1.25 -9.83
C VAL A 87 1.73 -0.43 -8.57
N GLY A 88 0.54 -0.57 -7.96
CA GLY A 88 0.20 0.07 -6.70
C GLY A 88 1.14 -0.34 -5.57
N LEU A 89 1.45 -1.63 -5.46
CA LEU A 89 2.38 -2.17 -4.48
C LEU A 89 3.80 -1.61 -4.66
N MET A 90 4.28 -1.52 -5.89
CA MET A 90 5.58 -0.89 -6.19
C MET A 90 5.62 0.57 -5.77
N CYS A 91 4.56 1.34 -6.04
CA CYS A 91 4.48 2.74 -5.62
C CYS A 91 4.50 2.89 -4.10
N THR A 92 3.78 2.04 -3.36
CA THR A 92 3.76 2.08 -1.89
C THR A 92 5.10 1.67 -1.29
N HIS A 93 5.75 0.62 -1.80
CA HIS A 93 7.09 0.24 -1.36
C HIS A 93 8.12 1.33 -1.61
N LEU A 94 8.12 1.95 -2.80
CA LEU A 94 9.02 3.07 -3.10
C LEU A 94 8.81 4.25 -2.14
N SER A 95 7.54 4.54 -1.80
CA SER A 95 7.20 5.59 -0.85
C SER A 95 7.71 5.25 0.55
N ALA A 96 7.52 4.02 1.01
CA ALA A 96 7.99 3.54 2.32
C ALA A 96 9.52 3.64 2.47
N PHE A 97 10.28 3.14 1.49
CA PHE A 97 11.75 3.22 1.51
C PHE A 97 12.25 4.67 1.53
N ARG A 98 11.58 5.58 0.83
CA ARG A 98 11.96 7.00 0.86
C ARG A 98 11.64 7.65 2.19
N CYS A 99 10.50 7.32 2.78
CA CYS A 99 10.13 7.80 4.11
C CYS A 99 11.18 7.36 5.15
N ALA A 100 11.53 6.08 5.17
CA ALA A 100 12.57 5.53 6.04
C ALA A 100 13.94 6.21 5.83
N SER A 101 14.34 6.44 4.57
CA SER A 101 15.58 7.14 4.24
C SER A 101 15.58 8.59 4.74
N ASN A 102 14.47 9.32 4.58
CA ASN A 102 14.34 10.69 5.05
C ASN A 102 14.36 10.77 6.57
N ILE A 103 13.73 9.84 7.27
CA ILE A 103 13.75 9.75 8.73
C ILE A 103 15.20 9.55 9.19
N ARG A 104 15.95 8.59 8.61
CA ARG A 104 17.36 8.35 8.93
C ARG A 104 18.21 9.62 8.72
N LYS A 105 18.02 10.30 7.60
CA LYS A 105 18.75 11.52 7.27
C LYS A 105 18.46 12.65 8.27
N THR A 106 17.19 12.92 8.57
CA THR A 106 16.80 13.95 9.53
C THR A 106 17.29 13.64 10.94
N THR A 107 17.22 12.38 11.35
CA THR A 107 17.75 11.96 12.67
C THR A 107 19.26 12.11 12.73
N SER A 108 19.99 11.73 11.67
CA SER A 108 21.44 11.92 11.60
C SER A 108 21.85 13.40 11.62
N GLU A 109 21.13 14.26 10.90
CA GLU A 109 21.35 15.71 10.93
C GLU A 109 21.08 16.30 12.33
N HIS A 110 20.08 15.79 13.03
CA HIS A 110 19.80 16.21 14.41
C HIS A 110 20.91 15.78 15.36
N LEU A 111 21.40 14.54 15.23
CA LEU A 111 22.52 14.02 16.02
C LEU A 111 23.80 14.84 15.80
N LEU A 112 24.09 15.25 14.57
CA LEU A 112 25.27 16.07 14.26
C LEU A 112 25.22 17.49 14.89
N ARG A 113 24.05 17.96 15.29
CA ARG A 113 23.87 19.25 15.98
C ARG A 113 24.02 19.16 17.50
N LEU A 114 24.13 17.93 18.06
CA LEU A 114 24.34 17.75 19.49
C LEU A 114 25.77 18.07 19.89
N PRO A 115 25.99 18.65 21.08
CA PRO A 115 27.32 18.95 21.57
C PRO A 115 28.12 17.66 21.76
N LEU A 116 29.46 17.73 21.50
CA LEU A 116 30.39 16.60 21.58
C LEU A 116 30.33 15.85 22.93
N GLY A 117 30.05 16.54 24.03
CA GLY A 117 29.92 15.95 25.36
C GLY A 117 28.75 14.93 25.48
N TYR A 118 27.78 14.98 24.59
CA TYR A 118 26.69 14.00 24.55
C TYR A 118 27.18 12.62 24.06
N PHE A 119 28.13 12.60 23.15
CA PHE A 119 28.73 11.37 22.61
C PHE A 119 29.71 10.70 23.56
N ASP A 120 30.23 11.44 24.54
CA ASP A 120 31.12 10.90 25.58
C ASP A 120 30.35 10.07 26.63
N THR A 121 29.09 10.41 26.84
CA THR A 121 28.20 9.71 27.81
C THR A 121 27.36 8.60 27.21
N HIS A 122 27.19 8.58 25.89
CA HIS A 122 26.36 7.57 25.19
C HIS A 122 27.18 6.85 24.13
N ALA A 123 27.27 5.53 24.24
CA ALA A 123 28.02 4.73 23.27
C ALA A 123 27.42 4.89 21.86
N THR A 124 28.28 5.20 20.87
CA THR A 124 27.88 5.36 19.46
C THR A 124 27.11 4.18 18.90
N GLY A 125 27.32 2.96 19.42
CA GLY A 125 26.58 1.76 19.06
C GLY A 125 25.13 1.77 19.53
N GLU A 126 24.84 2.38 20.68
CA GLU A 126 23.47 2.51 21.19
C GLU A 126 22.67 3.52 20.37
N LEU A 127 23.26 4.65 20.02
CA LEU A 127 22.65 5.66 19.14
C LEU A 127 22.32 5.09 17.77
N ARG A 128 23.24 4.33 17.18
CA ARG A 128 23.00 3.65 15.91
C ARG A 128 21.84 2.66 16.00
N ARG A 129 21.78 1.88 17.08
CA ARG A 129 20.69 0.91 17.31
C ARG A 129 19.33 1.59 17.45
N VAL A 130 19.28 2.77 18.09
CA VAL A 130 18.04 3.55 18.21
C VAL A 130 17.60 4.08 16.84
N VAL A 131 18.51 4.65 16.05
CA VAL A 131 18.22 5.18 14.71
C VAL A 131 17.75 4.07 13.77
N ASP A 132 18.45 2.93 13.75
CA ASP A 132 18.08 1.79 12.92
C ASP A 132 16.78 1.12 13.42
N GLY A 133 16.57 1.04 14.74
CA GLY A 133 15.35 0.52 15.33
C GLY A 133 14.11 1.35 15.04
N CYS A 134 14.22 2.67 15.11
CA CYS A 134 13.14 3.58 14.72
C CYS A 134 12.80 3.48 13.23
N ALA A 135 13.80 3.30 12.37
CA ALA A 135 13.57 3.12 10.93
C ALA A 135 12.92 1.75 10.64
N ALA A 136 13.38 0.68 11.29
CA ALA A 136 12.82 -0.68 11.11
C ALA A 136 11.38 -0.80 11.62
N SER A 137 11.01 -0.11 12.70
CA SER A 137 9.63 -0.11 13.22
C SER A 137 8.63 0.60 12.28
N THR A 138 9.10 1.34 11.29
CA THR A 138 8.27 2.01 10.28
C THR A 138 8.06 1.12 9.05
N GLU A 139 8.87 0.06 8.89
CA GLU A 139 8.81 -0.88 7.77
C GLU A 139 7.88 -2.09 8.04
N THR A 140 7.45 -2.31 9.30
CA THR A 140 6.51 -3.35 9.72
C THR A 140 5.10 -2.85 9.81
#